data_3db70fcc0ba60dc6573b7681f8509885
#
_entry.id   3db70fcc0ba60dc6573b7681f8509885
#
_cell.length_a   1.000
_cell.length_b   1.000
_cell.length_c   1.000
_cell.angle_alpha   90.00
_cell.angle_beta   90.00
_cell.angle_gamma   90.00
#
_symmetry.space_group_name_H-M   'P 1'
#
loop_
_entity.id
_entity.type
_entity.pdbx_description
1 polymer ?
#
loop_
_entity_poly.entity_id
_entity_poly.type
_entity_poly.pdbx_seq_one_letter_code
_entity_poly.pdbx_strand_id
1 'polypeptide(L)'
;MKRNYKRKQVNPKYKDRVFKFIFGNPANKEWTLALYNSVNGSNHSNPDDIRFNTIDDAVSMEMKNDVSFIILDEMNLWEHQSSFNPNMPMRFLSYGSRLYDNYIATSEYSRFSSRLQSLPKPNCICFYNGTAEQPERQVLKLSDAFGGEGDIEVRVTMLNINYGKNQELMETCRPLGEYAWLVDRVRQHQHVLHNFEAAVDAAIDEMPEDFVIRAFLLANRAGVKAMFLTEYDKEREFELLRREERRETESTVREEVAKDMLREKLPLETIKRVSKLSEAAIRKLAKSIGVAVL
;
A
#
# COMPACT_ATOMS: atom_id res chain seq x y z
N MET A 1 19.81 -28.53 -13.63
CA MET A 1 20.79 -27.51 -13.21
C MET A 1 20.02 -26.42 -12.45
N LYS A 2 20.04 -26.42 -11.12
CA LYS A 2 19.42 -25.38 -10.28
C LYS A 2 20.37 -24.18 -10.23
N ARG A 3 20.02 -23.08 -10.88
CA ARG A 3 20.75 -21.82 -10.74
C ARG A 3 20.54 -21.27 -9.34
N ASN A 4 21.58 -21.37 -8.48
CA ASN A 4 21.65 -20.67 -7.21
C ASN A 4 21.75 -19.15 -7.47
N TYR A 5 20.63 -18.44 -7.45
CA TYR A 5 20.65 -17.00 -7.28
C TYR A 5 21.07 -16.70 -5.84
N LYS A 6 22.32 -16.32 -5.63
CA LYS A 6 22.74 -15.68 -4.37
C LYS A 6 21.90 -14.41 -4.22
N ARG A 7 20.92 -14.45 -3.32
CA ARG A 7 20.22 -13.24 -2.85
C ARG A 7 21.31 -12.31 -2.30
N LYS A 8 21.52 -11.15 -2.93
CA LYS A 8 22.19 -10.03 -2.29
C LYS A 8 21.37 -9.73 -1.03
N GLN A 9 21.98 -9.84 0.13
CA GLN A 9 21.35 -9.39 1.39
C GLN A 9 21.10 -7.89 1.25
N VAL A 10 19.85 -7.51 1.03
CA VAL A 10 19.41 -6.12 1.06
C VAL A 10 19.52 -5.65 2.50
N ASN A 11 20.27 -4.58 2.73
CA ASN A 11 20.46 -4.00 4.05
C ASN A 11 19.09 -3.64 4.66
N PRO A 12 18.71 -4.18 5.83
CA PRO A 12 17.38 -3.95 6.43
C PRO A 12 17.07 -2.48 6.78
N LYS A 13 18.07 -1.59 6.70
CA LYS A 13 17.88 -0.14 6.92
C LYS A 13 17.18 0.59 5.76
N TYR A 14 17.08 -0.01 4.57
CA TYR A 14 16.45 0.59 3.39
C TYR A 14 15.00 0.13 3.17
N LYS A 15 14.25 -0.10 4.23
CA LYS A 15 12.84 -0.49 4.18
C LYS A 15 11.86 0.68 3.96
N ASP A 16 12.39 1.88 3.86
CA ASP A 16 11.58 3.07 3.70
C ASP A 16 11.31 3.33 2.21
N ARG A 17 10.03 3.50 1.87
CA ARG A 17 9.58 3.78 0.51
C ARG A 17 10.06 5.16 0.06
N VAL A 18 10.24 5.34 -1.24
CA VAL A 18 10.65 6.64 -1.82
C VAL A 18 9.69 7.76 -1.43
N PHE A 19 8.39 7.46 -1.36
CA PHE A 19 7.39 8.41 -0.88
C PHE A 19 7.71 8.92 0.54
N LYS A 20 7.99 8.01 1.49
CA LYS A 20 8.37 8.36 2.86
C LYS A 20 9.69 9.14 2.89
N PHE A 21 10.65 8.77 2.04
CA PHE A 21 11.93 9.44 1.97
C PHE A 21 11.81 10.89 1.50
N ILE A 22 10.83 11.19 0.64
CA ILE A 22 10.54 12.55 0.17
C ILE A 22 9.70 13.31 1.21
N PHE A 23 8.54 12.76 1.61
CA PHE A 23 7.52 13.46 2.40
C PHE A 23 7.57 13.19 3.91
N GLY A 24 8.32 12.20 4.38
CA GLY A 24 8.50 11.87 5.79
C GLY A 24 9.88 12.25 6.34
N ASN A 25 10.69 12.95 5.56
CA ASN A 25 12.03 13.36 5.96
C ASN A 25 11.98 14.73 6.67
N PRO A 26 12.50 14.84 7.91
CA PRO A 26 12.56 16.11 8.62
C PRO A 26 13.31 17.22 7.88
N ALA A 27 14.23 16.87 6.96
CA ALA A 27 14.93 17.85 6.12
C ALA A 27 14.03 18.42 5.00
N ASN A 28 12.89 17.80 4.72
CA ASN A 28 11.98 18.16 3.62
C ASN A 28 10.61 18.61 4.15
N LYS A 29 10.53 19.21 5.33
CA LYS A 29 9.27 19.67 5.96
C LYS A 29 8.44 20.56 5.04
N GLU A 30 9.09 21.35 4.20
CA GLU A 30 8.42 22.22 3.21
C GLU A 30 7.58 21.39 2.22
N TRP A 31 8.09 20.26 1.75
CA TRP A 31 7.35 19.38 0.84
C TRP A 31 6.21 18.66 1.55
N THR A 32 6.44 18.26 2.81
CA THR A 32 5.37 17.70 3.65
C THR A 32 4.26 18.71 3.88
N LEU A 33 4.61 19.97 4.16
CA LEU A 33 3.65 21.06 4.34
C LEU A 33 2.89 21.36 3.04
N ALA A 34 3.59 21.41 1.90
CA ALA A 34 2.96 21.60 0.60
C ALA A 34 1.92 20.50 0.31
N LEU A 35 2.28 19.24 0.58
CA LEU A 35 1.35 18.13 0.41
C LEU A 35 0.17 18.20 1.39
N TYR A 36 0.42 18.52 2.66
CA TYR A 36 -0.63 18.73 3.65
C TYR A 36 -1.62 19.82 3.23
N ASN A 37 -1.11 20.98 2.81
CA ASN A 37 -1.93 22.09 2.35
C ASN A 37 -2.80 21.70 1.14
N SER A 38 -2.20 21.04 0.15
CA SER A 38 -2.90 20.64 -1.07
C SER A 38 -4.00 19.61 -0.81
N VAL A 39 -3.76 18.66 0.10
CA VAL A 39 -4.75 17.63 0.45
C VAL A 39 -5.92 18.21 1.26
N ASN A 40 -5.65 19.16 2.14
CA ASN A 40 -6.65 19.73 3.07
C ASN A 40 -7.25 21.07 2.58
N GLY A 41 -6.78 21.63 1.46
CA GLY A 41 -7.20 22.94 1.00
C GLY A 41 -6.80 24.06 1.97
N SER A 42 -5.68 23.89 2.68
CA SER A 42 -5.16 24.83 3.68
C SER A 42 -4.00 25.64 3.12
N ASN A 43 -3.56 26.66 3.86
CA ASN A 43 -2.48 27.56 3.44
C ASN A 43 -1.55 27.90 4.62
N HIS A 44 -1.02 26.87 5.28
CA HIS A 44 -0.02 27.05 6.31
C HIS A 44 1.34 27.38 5.69
N SER A 45 2.07 28.31 6.29
CA SER A 45 3.33 28.81 5.72
C SER A 45 4.57 28.42 6.51
N ASN A 46 4.44 27.95 7.74
CA ASN A 46 5.57 27.58 8.59
C ASN A 46 5.81 26.06 8.63
N PRO A 47 6.85 25.52 7.96
CA PRO A 47 7.15 24.08 7.99
C PRO A 47 7.53 23.57 9.38
N ASP A 48 7.99 24.46 10.29
CA ASP A 48 8.39 24.04 11.64
C ASP A 48 7.21 23.69 12.54
N ASP A 49 5.97 24.01 12.13
CA ASP A 49 4.78 23.54 12.82
C ASP A 49 4.58 22.03 12.67
N ILE A 50 5.25 21.41 11.68
CA ILE A 50 5.23 19.95 11.49
C ILE A 50 6.15 19.31 12.52
N ARG A 51 5.57 18.43 13.34
CA ARG A 51 6.26 17.55 14.28
C ARG A 51 6.08 16.11 13.87
N PHE A 52 7.12 15.49 13.29
CA PHE A 52 7.05 14.08 12.93
C PHE A 52 6.96 13.21 14.17
N ASN A 53 6.09 12.21 14.11
CA ASN A 53 5.96 11.21 15.16
C ASN A 53 6.89 10.04 14.82
N THR A 54 7.95 9.85 15.57
CA THR A 54 8.82 8.69 15.46
C THR A 54 8.27 7.59 16.36
N ILE A 55 7.73 6.52 15.76
CA ILE A 55 7.45 5.29 16.49
C ILE A 55 8.73 4.46 16.44
N ASP A 56 9.63 4.66 17.41
CA ASP A 56 10.92 3.95 17.51
C ASP A 56 10.81 2.62 18.27
N ASP A 57 9.63 2.03 18.37
CA ASP A 57 9.48 0.74 19.04
C ASP A 57 9.95 -0.42 18.16
N ALA A 58 11.05 -1.03 18.60
CA ALA A 58 11.75 -2.15 17.99
C ALA A 58 10.93 -3.47 17.93
N VAL A 59 9.69 -3.49 18.41
CA VAL A 59 8.94 -4.74 18.65
C VAL A 59 8.02 -5.15 17.49
N SER A 60 7.71 -4.27 16.53
CA SER A 60 6.93 -4.69 15.36
C SER A 60 7.33 -3.95 14.08
N MET A 61 8.36 -4.47 13.41
CA MET A 61 8.81 -3.97 12.10
C MET A 61 7.75 -4.11 10.99
N GLU A 62 6.65 -4.82 11.22
CA GLU A 62 5.62 -5.15 10.22
C GLU A 62 4.43 -4.19 10.18
N MET A 63 4.24 -3.33 11.19
CA MET A 63 3.07 -2.44 11.29
C MET A 63 3.45 -0.99 11.58
N LYS A 64 4.31 -0.40 10.76
CA LYS A 64 4.59 1.06 10.79
C LYS A 64 3.88 1.71 9.61
N ASN A 65 3.20 2.84 9.85
CA ASN A 65 2.73 3.69 8.76
C ASN A 65 3.92 4.40 8.08
N ASP A 66 3.74 4.83 6.82
CA ASP A 66 4.85 5.43 6.06
C ASP A 66 5.24 6.80 6.62
N VAL A 67 4.28 7.70 6.85
CA VAL A 67 4.52 9.05 7.38
C VAL A 67 3.48 9.39 8.42
N SER A 68 3.92 9.85 9.60
CA SER A 68 3.03 10.43 10.59
C SER A 68 3.61 11.69 11.21
N PHE A 69 2.77 12.68 11.41
CA PHE A 69 3.16 13.94 12.03
C PHE A 69 1.95 14.65 12.66
N ILE A 70 2.26 15.54 13.60
CA ILE A 70 1.28 16.48 14.14
C ILE A 70 1.58 17.86 13.57
N ILE A 71 0.53 18.52 13.10
CA ILE A 71 0.53 19.92 12.75
C ILE A 71 -0.67 20.57 13.43
N LEU A 72 -0.44 21.63 14.20
CA LEU A 72 -1.48 22.25 15.05
C LEU A 72 -2.17 21.17 15.91
N ASP A 73 -3.49 21.04 15.76
CA ASP A 73 -4.35 20.09 16.48
C ASP A 73 -4.73 18.87 15.62
N GLU A 74 -3.98 18.57 14.56
CA GLU A 74 -4.23 17.43 13.67
C GLU A 74 -3.08 16.43 13.72
N MET A 75 -3.44 15.16 13.89
CA MET A 75 -2.55 14.01 13.77
C MET A 75 -2.73 13.39 12.40
N ASN A 76 -1.75 13.59 11.53
CA ASN A 76 -1.78 13.08 10.18
C ASN A 76 -1.13 11.70 10.11
N LEU A 77 -1.88 10.75 9.55
CA LEU A 77 -1.44 9.39 9.26
C LEU A 77 -1.49 9.21 7.75
N TRP A 78 -0.34 9.08 7.13
CA TRP A 78 -0.21 8.89 5.69
C TRP A 78 0.39 7.53 5.39
N GLU A 79 -0.18 6.86 4.41
CA GLU A 79 0.27 5.56 3.92
C GLU A 79 0.38 5.61 2.41
N HIS A 80 1.43 5.07 1.85
CA HIS A 80 1.61 4.93 0.40
C HIS A 80 1.39 3.46 0.00
N GLN A 81 0.56 3.21 -1.02
CA GLN A 81 0.22 1.87 -1.48
C GLN A 81 0.39 1.72 -2.98
N SER A 82 1.18 0.74 -3.39
CA SER A 82 1.32 0.31 -4.79
C SER A 82 0.30 -0.75 -5.20
N SER A 83 -0.48 -1.27 -4.25
CA SER A 83 -1.57 -2.20 -4.51
C SER A 83 -2.81 -1.81 -3.73
N PHE A 84 -3.98 -1.91 -4.35
CA PHE A 84 -5.24 -1.64 -3.67
C PHE A 84 -5.49 -2.64 -2.53
N ASN A 85 -5.82 -2.10 -1.35
CA ASN A 85 -6.15 -2.89 -0.17
C ASN A 85 -7.39 -2.29 0.53
N PRO A 86 -8.55 -2.95 0.47
CA PRO A 86 -9.78 -2.46 1.11
C PRO A 86 -9.70 -2.48 2.65
N ASN A 87 -8.76 -3.23 3.24
CA ASN A 87 -8.59 -3.34 4.69
C ASN A 87 -7.72 -2.22 5.29
N MET A 88 -7.47 -1.14 4.55
CA MET A 88 -6.72 0.01 5.06
C MET A 88 -7.33 0.59 6.35
N PRO A 89 -8.67 0.72 6.52
CA PRO A 89 -9.22 1.25 7.76
C PRO A 89 -8.80 0.48 9.02
N MET A 90 -8.70 -0.85 8.94
CA MET A 90 -8.22 -1.66 10.06
C MET A 90 -6.74 -1.40 10.38
N ARG A 91 -5.91 -1.18 9.36
CA ARG A 91 -4.50 -0.80 9.56
C ARG A 91 -4.38 0.57 10.22
N PHE A 92 -5.17 1.55 9.76
CA PHE A 92 -5.17 2.90 10.34
C PHE A 92 -5.70 2.92 11.78
N LEU A 93 -6.66 2.07 12.13
CA LEU A 93 -7.09 1.90 13.52
C LEU A 93 -5.90 1.47 14.40
N SER A 94 -5.15 0.48 13.96
CA SER A 94 -3.97 -0.01 14.70
C SER A 94 -2.86 1.04 14.81
N TYR A 95 -2.60 1.80 13.73
CA TYR A 95 -1.61 2.88 13.75
C TYR A 95 -2.05 4.04 14.65
N GLY A 96 -3.31 4.48 14.52
CA GLY A 96 -3.88 5.56 15.31
C GLY A 96 -3.84 5.27 16.80
N SER A 97 -4.19 4.05 17.21
CA SER A 97 -4.11 3.62 18.60
C SER A 97 -2.70 3.82 19.16
N ARG A 98 -1.66 3.34 18.45
CA ARG A 98 -0.27 3.47 18.89
C ARG A 98 0.22 4.92 18.94
N LEU A 99 -0.18 5.73 17.94
CA LEU A 99 0.19 7.14 17.91
C LEU A 99 -0.44 7.90 19.06
N TYR A 100 -1.70 7.60 19.41
CA TYR A 100 -2.32 8.19 20.61
C TYR A 100 -1.70 7.68 21.90
N ASP A 101 -1.32 6.40 22.00
CA ASP A 101 -0.61 5.88 23.16
C ASP A 101 0.71 6.64 23.37
N ASN A 102 1.48 6.86 22.31
CA ASN A 102 2.71 7.63 22.35
C ASN A 102 2.46 9.11 22.69
N TYR A 103 1.44 9.72 22.05
CA TYR A 103 1.05 11.11 22.33
C TYR A 103 0.70 11.29 23.81
N ILE A 104 -0.12 10.39 24.38
CA ILE A 104 -0.53 10.42 25.79
C ILE A 104 0.68 10.25 26.70
N ALA A 105 1.61 9.35 26.37
CA ALA A 105 2.82 9.10 27.17
C ALA A 105 3.80 10.28 27.18
N THR A 106 3.80 11.10 26.11
CA THR A 106 4.75 12.21 25.93
C THR A 106 4.14 13.60 26.19
N SER A 107 2.84 13.67 26.48
CA SER A 107 2.11 14.91 26.77
C SER A 107 1.68 14.97 28.24
N GLU A 108 1.09 16.09 28.63
CA GLU A 108 0.47 16.25 29.96
C GLU A 108 -0.91 15.57 30.06
N TYR A 109 -1.28 14.75 29.08
CA TYR A 109 -2.57 14.03 29.05
C TYR A 109 -2.61 12.97 30.15
N SER A 110 -3.74 12.89 30.88
CA SER A 110 -3.97 11.88 31.90
C SER A 110 -5.22 11.05 31.58
N ARG A 111 -5.06 9.75 31.39
CA ARG A 111 -6.18 8.81 31.20
C ARG A 111 -7.14 8.74 32.38
N PHE A 112 -6.70 9.18 33.55
CA PHE A 112 -7.47 9.18 34.81
C PHE A 112 -8.10 10.53 35.13
N SER A 113 -7.98 11.52 34.23
CA SER A 113 -8.62 12.82 34.41
C SER A 113 -10.15 12.67 34.39
N SER A 114 -10.83 13.32 35.32
CA SER A 114 -12.28 13.44 35.33
C SER A 114 -12.80 14.51 34.35
N ARG A 115 -11.90 15.25 33.68
CA ARG A 115 -12.23 16.27 32.68
C ARG A 115 -11.95 15.74 31.28
N LEU A 116 -12.81 16.11 30.34
CA LEU A 116 -12.55 15.85 28.93
C LEU A 116 -11.26 16.56 28.51
N GLN A 117 -10.32 15.81 27.95
CA GLN A 117 -9.07 16.32 27.44
C GLN A 117 -9.06 16.25 25.90
N SER A 118 -8.53 17.31 25.29
CA SER A 118 -8.43 17.38 23.82
C SER A 118 -7.33 16.46 23.30
N LEU A 119 -7.61 15.74 22.24
CA LEU A 119 -6.66 14.96 21.48
C LEU A 119 -6.51 15.55 20.07
N PRO A 120 -5.34 15.44 19.44
CA PRO A 120 -5.21 15.82 18.03
C PRO A 120 -6.18 15.04 17.15
N LYS A 121 -6.88 15.74 16.26
CA LYS A 121 -7.85 15.13 15.34
C LYS A 121 -7.11 14.21 14.34
N PRO A 122 -7.50 12.93 14.19
CA PRO A 122 -6.83 12.02 13.26
C PRO A 122 -7.26 12.31 11.82
N ASN A 123 -6.29 12.38 10.92
CA ASN A 123 -6.48 12.53 9.49
C ASN A 123 -5.79 11.37 8.76
N CYS A 124 -6.59 10.45 8.20
CA CYS A 124 -6.14 9.19 7.64
C CYS A 124 -6.16 9.24 6.10
N ILE A 125 -4.99 9.22 5.47
CA ILE A 125 -4.85 9.35 4.03
C ILE A 125 -4.00 8.22 3.47
N CYS A 126 -4.50 7.57 2.41
CA CYS A 126 -3.79 6.57 1.64
C CYS A 126 -3.50 7.12 0.25
N PHE A 127 -2.23 7.28 -0.10
CA PHE A 127 -1.76 7.65 -1.43
C PHE A 127 -1.57 6.40 -2.26
N TYR A 128 -2.46 6.19 -3.24
CA TYR A 128 -2.41 5.03 -4.11
C TYR A 128 -1.63 5.33 -5.39
N ASN A 129 -0.64 4.51 -5.65
CA ASN A 129 0.18 4.57 -6.86
C ASN A 129 0.37 3.17 -7.47
N GLY A 130 -0.69 2.39 -7.57
CA GLY A 130 -0.65 1.05 -8.15
C GLY A 130 -1.08 1.01 -9.61
N THR A 131 -0.93 -0.15 -10.23
CA THR A 131 -1.27 -0.38 -11.64
C THR A 131 -2.74 -0.75 -11.87
N ALA A 132 -3.46 -1.22 -10.82
CA ALA A 132 -4.89 -1.49 -10.95
C ALA A 132 -5.65 -0.17 -11.03
N GLU A 133 -6.64 -0.12 -11.93
CA GLU A 133 -7.46 1.07 -12.08
C GLU A 133 -8.24 1.36 -10.80
N GLN A 134 -8.14 2.58 -10.31
CA GLN A 134 -8.84 3.08 -9.14
C GLN A 134 -9.35 4.50 -9.40
N PRO A 135 -10.48 4.90 -8.78
CA PRO A 135 -10.97 6.27 -8.88
C PRO A 135 -9.94 7.26 -8.33
N GLU A 136 -10.01 8.51 -8.75
CA GLU A 136 -9.10 9.56 -8.29
C GLU A 136 -9.18 9.76 -6.78
N ARG A 137 -10.38 9.68 -6.21
CA ARG A 137 -10.64 9.78 -4.78
C ARG A 137 -11.73 8.80 -4.37
N GLN A 138 -11.51 8.11 -3.25
CA GLN A 138 -12.53 7.29 -2.59
C GLN A 138 -12.32 7.28 -1.07
N VAL A 139 -13.38 6.95 -0.34
CA VAL A 139 -13.33 6.77 1.12
C VAL A 139 -13.56 5.30 1.44
N LEU A 140 -12.56 4.69 2.09
CA LEU A 140 -12.65 3.34 2.64
C LEU A 140 -13.13 3.44 4.08
N LYS A 141 -14.07 2.58 4.48
CA LYS A 141 -14.69 2.61 5.81
C LYS A 141 -14.44 1.31 6.55
N LEU A 142 -14.21 1.39 7.86
CA LEU A 142 -14.08 0.20 8.69
C LEU A 142 -15.41 -0.55 8.81
N SER A 143 -16.52 0.16 8.78
CA SER A 143 -17.88 -0.41 8.81
C SER A 143 -18.17 -1.35 7.64
N ASP A 144 -17.48 -1.21 6.50
CA ASP A 144 -17.63 -2.13 5.38
C ASP A 144 -17.19 -3.57 5.75
N ALA A 145 -16.25 -3.70 6.72
CA ALA A 145 -15.76 -5.01 7.17
C ALA A 145 -16.75 -5.75 8.10
N PHE A 146 -17.67 -5.01 8.77
CA PHE A 146 -18.72 -5.66 9.60
C PHE A 146 -20.09 -5.69 8.92
N GLY A 147 -20.19 -5.22 7.68
CA GLY A 147 -21.42 -5.21 6.92
C GLY A 147 -22.46 -4.19 7.42
N GLY A 148 -22.05 -3.12 8.11
CA GLY A 148 -22.92 -2.09 8.64
C GLY A 148 -22.27 -1.17 9.67
N GLU A 149 -23.05 -0.27 10.27
CA GLU A 149 -22.59 0.64 11.30
C GLU A 149 -22.14 -0.09 12.57
N GLY A 150 -21.12 0.46 13.24
CA GLY A 150 -20.58 -0.03 14.51
C GLY A 150 -20.14 1.13 15.39
N ASP A 151 -19.86 0.86 16.66
CA ASP A 151 -19.45 1.89 17.64
C ASP A 151 -18.04 2.46 17.36
N ILE A 152 -17.25 1.78 16.50
CA ILE A 152 -15.95 2.27 16.06
C ILE A 152 -15.97 2.42 14.53
N GLU A 153 -15.72 3.62 14.06
CA GLU A 153 -15.57 3.91 12.63
C GLU A 153 -14.22 4.56 12.33
N VAL A 154 -13.54 4.04 11.32
CA VAL A 154 -12.33 4.65 10.73
C VAL A 154 -12.57 4.87 9.25
N ARG A 155 -12.39 6.11 8.82
CA ARG A 155 -12.52 6.51 7.42
C ARG A 155 -11.14 6.86 6.88
N VAL A 156 -10.77 6.25 5.76
CA VAL A 156 -9.50 6.52 5.09
C VAL A 156 -9.79 7.11 3.73
N THR A 157 -9.33 8.34 3.50
CA THR A 157 -9.37 8.93 2.17
C THR A 157 -8.25 8.36 1.33
N MET A 158 -8.59 7.62 0.28
CA MET A 158 -7.63 7.16 -0.71
C MET A 158 -7.57 8.13 -1.88
N LEU A 159 -6.37 8.59 -2.22
CA LEU A 159 -6.07 9.48 -3.33
C LEU A 159 -5.20 8.73 -4.35
N ASN A 160 -5.67 8.66 -5.60
CA ASN A 160 -4.90 8.06 -6.68
C ASN A 160 -3.87 9.07 -7.19
N ILE A 161 -2.61 8.83 -6.86
CA ILE A 161 -1.49 9.70 -7.21
C ILE A 161 -0.69 9.20 -8.43
N ASN A 162 -1.27 8.36 -9.28
CA ASN A 162 -0.65 8.03 -10.55
C ASN A 162 -0.55 9.27 -11.45
N TYR A 163 0.51 9.32 -12.26
CA TYR A 163 0.69 10.41 -13.21
C TYR A 163 -0.54 10.57 -14.13
N GLY A 164 -1.01 11.80 -14.30
CA GLY A 164 -2.23 12.10 -15.05
C GLY A 164 -3.55 11.96 -14.26
N LYS A 165 -3.50 11.59 -12.96
CA LYS A 165 -4.66 11.57 -12.06
C LYS A 165 -4.56 12.71 -11.05
N ASN A 166 -5.73 13.14 -10.48
CA ASN A 166 -5.81 14.22 -9.49
C ASN A 166 -4.98 15.46 -9.88
N GLN A 167 -5.21 15.98 -11.08
CA GLN A 167 -4.40 17.07 -11.65
C GLN A 167 -4.30 18.28 -10.72
N GLU A 168 -5.41 18.72 -10.13
CA GLU A 168 -5.41 19.84 -9.18
C GLU A 168 -4.47 19.60 -7.99
N LEU A 169 -4.47 18.38 -7.43
CA LEU A 169 -3.55 17.99 -6.36
C LEU A 169 -2.08 18.01 -6.83
N MET A 170 -1.83 17.55 -8.05
CA MET A 170 -0.47 17.53 -8.63
C MET A 170 0.06 18.94 -8.93
N GLU A 171 -0.81 19.84 -9.38
CA GLU A 171 -0.46 21.23 -9.66
C GLU A 171 -0.23 22.03 -8.39
N THR A 172 -1.05 21.82 -7.35
CA THR A 172 -0.92 22.51 -6.06
C THR A 172 0.22 21.99 -5.21
N CYS A 173 0.58 20.70 -5.36
CA CYS A 173 1.73 20.09 -4.71
C CYS A 173 2.77 19.64 -5.73
N ARG A 174 3.60 20.57 -6.18
CA ARG A 174 4.63 20.31 -7.18
C ARG A 174 5.52 19.11 -6.85
N PRO A 175 6.04 18.91 -5.61
CA PRO A 175 6.82 17.71 -5.25
C PRO A 175 6.08 16.40 -5.48
N LEU A 176 4.75 16.37 -5.27
CA LEU A 176 3.94 15.17 -5.50
C LEU A 176 3.79 14.89 -7.00
N GLY A 177 3.53 15.92 -7.81
CA GLY A 177 3.46 15.78 -9.26
C GLY A 177 4.76 15.26 -9.87
N GLU A 178 5.89 15.79 -9.39
CA GLU A 178 7.23 15.35 -9.80
C GLU A 178 7.53 13.89 -9.37
N TYR A 179 7.11 13.51 -8.16
CA TYR A 179 7.18 12.12 -7.71
C TYR A 179 6.33 11.18 -8.56
N ALA A 180 5.08 11.56 -8.87
CA ALA A 180 4.19 10.79 -9.73
C ALA A 180 4.80 10.59 -11.14
N TRP A 181 5.38 11.65 -11.69
CA TRP A 181 6.11 11.61 -12.96
C TRP A 181 7.29 10.63 -12.90
N LEU A 182 8.11 10.69 -11.85
CA LEU A 182 9.27 9.79 -11.68
C LEU A 182 8.84 8.33 -11.67
N VAL A 183 7.81 7.99 -10.88
CA VAL A 183 7.33 6.59 -10.81
C VAL A 183 6.80 6.11 -12.16
N ASP A 184 6.09 6.97 -12.90
CA ASP A 184 5.61 6.65 -14.25
C ASP A 184 6.78 6.42 -15.22
N ARG A 185 7.82 7.25 -15.19
CA ARG A 185 9.04 7.07 -16.02
C ARG A 185 9.81 5.80 -15.69
N VAL A 186 9.93 5.46 -14.41
CA VAL A 186 10.55 4.18 -14.01
C VAL A 186 9.77 3.00 -14.62
N ARG A 187 8.44 3.02 -14.59
CA ARG A 187 7.60 1.99 -15.19
C ARG A 187 7.77 1.91 -16.71
N GLN A 188 7.79 3.05 -17.40
CA GLN A 188 7.98 3.10 -18.85
C GLN A 188 9.34 2.53 -19.25
N HIS A 189 10.43 2.95 -18.59
CA HIS A 189 11.76 2.41 -18.85
C HIS A 189 11.87 0.93 -18.53
N GLN A 190 11.20 0.44 -17.49
CA GLN A 190 11.20 -0.97 -17.16
C GLN A 190 10.60 -1.84 -18.28
N HIS A 191 9.53 -1.36 -18.92
CA HIS A 191 8.94 -2.08 -20.06
C HIS A 191 9.91 -2.19 -21.26
N VAL A 192 10.79 -1.22 -21.44
CA VAL A 192 11.75 -1.19 -22.57
C VAL A 192 13.05 -1.90 -22.23
N LEU A 193 13.62 -1.61 -21.07
CA LEU A 193 14.97 -2.07 -20.70
C LEU A 193 14.97 -3.47 -20.09
N HIS A 194 13.82 -3.96 -19.59
CA HIS A 194 13.70 -5.21 -18.84
C HIS A 194 14.71 -5.37 -17.68
N ASN A 195 15.27 -4.23 -17.23
CA ASN A 195 16.20 -4.11 -16.13
C ASN A 195 15.74 -2.98 -15.22
N PHE A 196 15.27 -3.32 -14.03
CA PHE A 196 14.67 -2.35 -13.13
C PHE A 196 15.68 -1.33 -12.59
N GLU A 197 16.92 -1.75 -12.28
CA GLU A 197 17.97 -0.83 -11.83
C GLU A 197 18.29 0.22 -12.91
N ALA A 198 18.44 -0.22 -14.15
CA ALA A 198 18.69 0.67 -15.27
C ALA A 198 17.47 1.59 -15.55
N ALA A 199 16.24 1.10 -15.33
CA ALA A 199 15.03 1.90 -15.48
C ALA A 199 14.96 3.04 -14.46
N VAL A 200 15.33 2.78 -13.20
CA VAL A 200 15.40 3.82 -12.16
C VAL A 200 16.48 4.85 -12.50
N ASP A 201 17.66 4.40 -12.92
CA ASP A 201 18.75 5.29 -13.31
C ASP A 201 18.33 6.20 -14.47
N ALA A 202 17.74 5.64 -15.53
CA ALA A 202 17.28 6.40 -16.69
C ALA A 202 16.20 7.41 -16.32
N ALA A 203 15.21 7.03 -15.48
CA ALA A 203 14.17 7.92 -15.05
C ALA A 203 14.69 9.11 -14.22
N ILE A 204 15.68 8.89 -13.34
CA ILE A 204 16.31 9.98 -12.58
C ILE A 204 17.11 10.91 -13.49
N ASP A 205 17.81 10.36 -14.49
CA ASP A 205 18.61 11.15 -15.44
C ASP A 205 17.71 12.01 -16.36
N GLU A 206 16.54 11.52 -16.73
CA GLU A 206 15.55 12.25 -17.54
C GLU A 206 14.76 13.32 -16.78
N MET A 207 14.86 13.39 -15.44
CA MET A 207 14.10 14.38 -14.67
C MET A 207 14.41 15.80 -15.18
N PRO A 208 13.38 16.64 -15.47
CA PRO A 208 13.57 18.03 -15.82
C PRO A 208 14.43 18.76 -14.77
N GLU A 209 15.28 19.70 -15.25
CA GLU A 209 16.22 20.41 -14.37
C GLU A 209 15.53 21.30 -13.35
N ASP A 210 14.33 21.77 -13.65
CA ASP A 210 13.51 22.62 -12.79
C ASP A 210 12.71 21.86 -11.74
N PHE A 211 12.76 20.50 -11.72
CA PHE A 211 12.10 19.71 -10.69
C PHE A 211 12.73 19.95 -9.32
N VAL A 212 11.90 20.30 -8.34
CA VAL A 212 12.37 20.66 -6.98
C VAL A 212 12.93 19.46 -6.21
N ILE A 213 12.40 18.25 -6.47
CA ILE A 213 12.92 17.03 -5.82
C ILE A 213 14.17 16.47 -6.50
N ARG A 214 14.52 16.92 -7.72
CA ARG A 214 15.61 16.36 -8.54
C ARG A 214 16.96 16.39 -7.82
N ALA A 215 17.37 17.53 -7.31
CA ALA A 215 18.66 17.68 -6.63
C ALA A 215 18.78 16.74 -5.42
N PHE A 216 17.70 16.62 -4.64
CA PHE A 216 17.62 15.74 -3.49
C PHE A 216 17.74 14.26 -3.90
N LEU A 217 17.05 13.84 -4.96
CA LEU A 217 17.11 12.46 -5.45
C LEU A 217 18.47 12.12 -6.05
N LEU A 218 19.10 13.04 -6.80
CA LEU A 218 20.45 12.88 -7.33
C LEU A 218 21.49 12.72 -6.21
N ALA A 219 21.42 13.57 -5.17
CA ALA A 219 22.33 13.48 -4.01
C ALA A 219 22.16 12.15 -3.24
N ASN A 220 21.01 11.51 -3.33
CA ASN A 220 20.67 10.27 -2.63
C ASN A 220 20.45 9.08 -3.58
N ARG A 221 20.92 9.15 -4.82
CA ARG A 221 20.62 8.23 -5.92
C ARG A 221 20.73 6.75 -5.54
N ALA A 222 21.80 6.35 -4.87
CA ALA A 222 22.01 4.95 -4.47
C ALA A 222 20.95 4.47 -3.48
N GLY A 223 20.55 5.32 -2.52
CA GLY A 223 19.48 5.03 -1.57
C GLY A 223 18.11 4.94 -2.23
N VAL A 224 17.78 5.91 -3.08
CA VAL A 224 16.54 5.94 -3.86
C VAL A 224 16.40 4.68 -4.73
N LYS A 225 17.46 4.30 -5.43
CA LYS A 225 17.50 3.08 -6.24
C LYS A 225 17.25 1.83 -5.39
N ALA A 226 17.89 1.72 -4.22
CA ALA A 226 17.67 0.60 -3.31
C ALA A 226 16.22 0.55 -2.76
N MET A 227 15.59 1.70 -2.52
CA MET A 227 14.19 1.79 -2.10
C MET A 227 13.26 1.29 -3.20
N PHE A 228 13.42 1.77 -4.45
CA PHE A 228 12.62 1.31 -5.58
C PHE A 228 12.76 -0.20 -5.82
N LEU A 229 13.97 -0.75 -5.73
CA LEU A 229 14.20 -2.19 -5.86
C LEU A 229 13.48 -2.99 -4.78
N THR A 230 13.46 -2.50 -3.54
CA THR A 230 12.77 -3.15 -2.42
C THR A 230 11.25 -3.13 -2.62
N GLU A 231 10.69 -2.03 -3.13
CA GLU A 231 9.27 -1.92 -3.46
C GLU A 231 8.89 -2.89 -4.58
N TYR A 232 9.67 -2.92 -5.65
CA TYR A 232 9.46 -3.81 -6.79
C TYR A 232 9.47 -5.29 -6.41
N ASP A 233 10.44 -5.72 -5.60
CA ASP A 233 10.53 -7.12 -5.15
C ASP A 233 9.32 -7.52 -4.30
N LYS A 234 8.83 -6.62 -3.44
CA LYS A 234 7.61 -6.85 -2.65
C LYS A 234 6.36 -6.93 -3.52
N GLU A 235 6.19 -6.02 -4.48
CA GLU A 235 5.06 -6.05 -5.41
C GLU A 235 5.02 -7.36 -6.19
N ARG A 236 6.16 -7.80 -6.68
CA ARG A 236 6.30 -9.07 -7.40
C ARG A 236 5.98 -10.27 -6.51
N GLU A 237 6.43 -10.27 -5.25
CA GLU A 237 6.10 -11.33 -4.28
C GLU A 237 4.60 -11.36 -3.98
N PHE A 238 3.96 -10.21 -3.76
CA PHE A 238 2.52 -10.11 -3.58
C PHE A 238 1.73 -10.55 -4.81
N GLU A 239 2.18 -10.23 -6.02
CA GLU A 239 1.54 -10.72 -7.23
C GLU A 239 1.63 -12.23 -7.37
N LEU A 240 2.77 -12.84 -7.03
CA LEU A 240 2.93 -14.29 -7.04
C LEU A 240 1.99 -14.95 -6.04
N LEU A 241 1.94 -14.45 -4.80
CA LEU A 241 1.02 -14.94 -3.76
C LEU A 241 -0.44 -14.84 -4.21
N ARG A 242 -0.87 -13.71 -4.77
CA ARG A 242 -2.24 -13.53 -5.30
C ARG A 242 -2.56 -14.50 -6.44
N ARG A 243 -1.59 -14.81 -7.30
CA ARG A 243 -1.76 -15.79 -8.37
C ARG A 243 -1.89 -17.21 -7.81
N GLU A 244 -1.13 -17.54 -6.79
CA GLU A 244 -1.22 -18.81 -6.08
C GLU A 244 -2.58 -18.95 -5.38
N GLU A 245 -3.00 -17.97 -4.59
CA GLU A 245 -4.32 -17.93 -3.92
C GLU A 245 -5.49 -18.07 -4.91
N ARG A 246 -5.43 -17.36 -6.06
CA ARG A 246 -6.45 -17.52 -7.11
C ARG A 246 -6.49 -18.93 -7.66
N ARG A 247 -5.35 -19.54 -7.94
CA ARG A 247 -5.28 -20.92 -8.45
C ARG A 247 -5.83 -21.91 -7.44
N GLU A 248 -5.51 -21.74 -6.17
CA GLU A 248 -6.03 -22.60 -5.08
C GLU A 248 -7.54 -22.42 -4.95
N THR A 249 -8.04 -21.20 -4.93
CA THR A 249 -9.48 -20.90 -4.86
C THR A 249 -10.22 -21.48 -6.07
N GLU A 250 -9.71 -21.27 -7.29
CA GLU A 250 -10.30 -21.84 -8.50
C GLU A 250 -10.29 -23.38 -8.47
N SER A 251 -9.23 -24.00 -7.96
CA SER A 251 -9.14 -25.45 -7.82
C SER A 251 -10.20 -25.95 -6.84
N THR A 252 -10.31 -25.32 -5.67
CA THR A 252 -11.29 -25.68 -4.63
C THR A 252 -12.72 -25.55 -5.14
N VAL A 253 -13.06 -24.46 -5.82
CA VAL A 253 -14.39 -24.25 -6.40
C VAL A 253 -14.70 -25.32 -7.47
N ARG A 254 -13.73 -25.63 -8.34
CA ARG A 254 -13.91 -26.69 -9.35
C ARG A 254 -14.14 -28.06 -8.72
N GLU A 255 -13.43 -28.37 -7.63
CA GLU A 255 -13.61 -29.61 -6.88
C GLU A 255 -14.97 -29.70 -6.20
N GLU A 256 -15.46 -28.59 -5.59
CA GLU A 256 -16.79 -28.54 -4.97
C GLU A 256 -17.90 -28.70 -6.01
N VAL A 257 -17.83 -27.97 -7.12
CA VAL A 257 -18.77 -28.12 -8.24
C VAL A 257 -18.78 -29.58 -8.73
N ALA A 258 -17.61 -30.20 -8.89
CA ALA A 258 -17.54 -31.60 -9.32
C ALA A 258 -18.15 -32.57 -8.29
N LYS A 259 -17.96 -32.33 -6.98
CA LYS A 259 -18.59 -33.12 -5.91
C LYS A 259 -20.11 -32.99 -5.94
N ASP A 260 -20.64 -31.81 -6.13
CA ASP A 260 -22.09 -31.61 -6.21
C ASP A 260 -22.68 -32.30 -7.44
N MET A 261 -22.03 -32.15 -8.60
CA MET A 261 -22.45 -32.85 -9.83
C MET A 261 -22.38 -34.39 -9.71
N LEU A 262 -21.40 -34.93 -8.95
CA LEU A 262 -21.30 -36.34 -8.62
C LEU A 262 -22.46 -36.81 -7.72
N ARG A 263 -22.85 -36.01 -6.72
CA ARG A 263 -24.01 -36.28 -5.85
C ARG A 263 -25.32 -36.34 -6.64
N GLU A 264 -25.46 -35.44 -7.63
CA GLU A 264 -26.59 -35.40 -8.56
C GLU A 264 -26.52 -36.51 -9.64
N LYS A 265 -25.49 -37.37 -9.60
CA LYS A 265 -25.29 -38.50 -10.53
C LYS A 265 -25.22 -38.07 -12.00
N LEU A 266 -24.63 -36.93 -12.30
CA LEU A 266 -24.45 -36.48 -13.67
C LEU A 266 -23.39 -37.30 -14.41
N PRO A 267 -23.50 -37.47 -15.77
CA PRO A 267 -22.53 -38.19 -16.55
C PRO A 267 -21.12 -37.61 -16.47
N LEU A 268 -20.10 -38.49 -16.43
CA LEU A 268 -18.69 -38.13 -16.31
C LEU A 268 -18.26 -37.04 -17.32
N GLU A 269 -18.67 -37.15 -18.56
CA GLU A 269 -18.35 -36.18 -19.61
C GLU A 269 -18.94 -34.78 -19.34
N THR A 270 -20.09 -34.72 -18.70
CA THR A 270 -20.70 -33.45 -18.27
C THR A 270 -19.90 -32.84 -17.13
N ILE A 271 -19.50 -33.65 -16.14
CA ILE A 271 -18.68 -33.20 -15.00
C ILE A 271 -17.32 -32.69 -15.50
N LYS A 272 -16.65 -33.40 -16.41
CA LYS A 272 -15.38 -32.95 -17.02
C LYS A 272 -15.52 -31.60 -17.72
N ARG A 273 -16.56 -31.44 -18.52
CA ARG A 273 -16.80 -30.23 -19.31
C ARG A 273 -17.03 -29.00 -18.40
N VAL A 274 -17.81 -29.16 -17.33
CA VAL A 274 -18.21 -28.07 -16.43
C VAL A 274 -17.11 -27.75 -15.42
N SER A 275 -16.58 -28.76 -14.71
CA SER A 275 -15.57 -28.56 -13.68
C SER A 275 -14.17 -28.30 -14.23
N LYS A 276 -13.94 -28.67 -15.52
CA LYS A 276 -12.60 -28.64 -16.16
C LYS A 276 -11.55 -29.49 -15.45
N LEU A 277 -11.98 -30.44 -14.62
CA LEU A 277 -11.10 -31.39 -13.97
C LEU A 277 -10.81 -32.59 -14.87
N SER A 278 -9.67 -33.23 -14.67
CA SER A 278 -9.35 -34.48 -15.36
C SER A 278 -10.23 -35.63 -14.84
N GLU A 279 -10.45 -36.63 -15.68
CA GLU A 279 -11.20 -37.84 -15.29
C GLU A 279 -10.61 -38.50 -14.04
N ALA A 280 -9.28 -38.61 -13.96
CA ALA A 280 -8.58 -39.13 -12.79
C ALA A 280 -8.90 -38.37 -11.49
N ALA A 281 -8.96 -37.03 -11.58
CA ALA A 281 -9.33 -36.17 -10.45
C ALA A 281 -10.81 -36.39 -10.05
N ILE A 282 -11.72 -36.45 -11.01
CA ILE A 282 -13.15 -36.70 -10.74
C ILE A 282 -13.36 -38.07 -10.08
N ARG A 283 -12.72 -39.12 -10.58
CA ARG A 283 -12.78 -40.45 -9.99
C ARG A 283 -12.22 -40.48 -8.58
N LYS A 284 -11.15 -39.74 -8.29
CA LYS A 284 -10.59 -39.60 -6.95
C LYS A 284 -11.56 -38.89 -6.00
N LEU A 285 -12.21 -37.81 -6.47
CA LEU A 285 -13.26 -37.10 -5.73
C LEU A 285 -14.46 -37.97 -5.45
N ALA A 286 -14.95 -38.73 -6.45
CA ALA A 286 -16.06 -39.65 -6.31
C ALA A 286 -15.77 -40.68 -5.22
N LYS A 287 -14.55 -41.27 -5.21
CA LYS A 287 -14.11 -42.22 -4.18
C LYS A 287 -14.07 -41.54 -2.78
N SER A 288 -13.65 -40.28 -2.69
CA SER A 288 -13.57 -39.55 -1.42
C SER A 288 -14.93 -39.25 -0.79
N ILE A 289 -15.98 -39.12 -1.62
CA ILE A 289 -17.36 -38.87 -1.15
C ILE A 289 -18.26 -40.10 -1.23
N GLY A 290 -17.71 -41.28 -1.57
CA GLY A 290 -18.45 -42.55 -1.59
C GLY A 290 -19.51 -42.70 -2.69
N VAL A 291 -19.35 -42.00 -3.82
CA VAL A 291 -20.29 -41.99 -4.96
C VAL A 291 -19.69 -42.69 -6.17
N ALA A 292 -20.51 -43.46 -6.89
CA ALA A 292 -20.10 -44.04 -8.15
C ALA A 292 -20.11 -43.03 -9.28
N VAL A 293 -19.17 -43.14 -10.21
CA VAL A 293 -19.14 -42.31 -11.43
C VAL A 293 -19.93 -43.03 -12.51
N LEU A 294 -20.91 -42.35 -13.08
CA LEU A 294 -21.73 -42.83 -14.21
C LEU A 294 -21.05 -42.59 -15.56
#